data_486c5085f0252cfd5e8647b6bf2169df
#
_entry.id   486c5085f0252cfd5e8647b6bf2169df
#
_cell.length_a   1.000
_cell.length_b   1.000
_cell.length_c   1.000
_cell.angle_alpha   90.00
_cell.angle_beta   90.00
_cell.angle_gamma   90.00
#
_symmetry.space_group_name_H-M   'P 1'
#
loop_
_entity.id
_entity.type
_entity.pdbx_description
1 polymer ?
#
loop_
_entity_poly.entity_id
_entity_poly.type
_entity_poly.pdbx_seq_one_letter_code
_entity_poly.pdbx_strand_id
1 'polypeptide(L)'
;MKFLKTVLTLLFLASIVLTACGGPAVTEAATEASTEAAATTEASATEAASASGGTVIIGTPQEPGMMNTLLTSSSIEDAVVSLFGEGLVSVNEKGEYVPVLAKELPTVSEDGLVVTWKLLEGVKWSDGSDFTCDDVKFTMEGALSDLSQVSAAGYRDIETLECPDPYTVVATFGEVYAPYLRLFSYTVPDTAGALEDMESWDMNRNSVGTGPFMLTEWVAGDHLTFSKNPYYREEGKPYLDSVIIKILPSREVGMQLLGTGEIHALWDLTEANFPELQQLESQGVSFVSTVTGENELLSLNFGANDGTAPADPSTAPHPILYDLKVRQALQYAIDKQQIVDALLYGNVNAGNSAVPVGTFACPQPVSEFSLEKANALLDEAGWTVGADGIREKDGVRMSLKIATTTGNQLREQTEQVLAEML
;
A
#
# COMPACT_ATOMS: atom_id res chain seq x y z
N MET A 1 16.47 -60.45 -4.97
CA MET A 1 17.74 -60.80 -5.63
C MET A 1 18.53 -59.50 -5.65
N LYS A 2 19.46 -59.31 -4.69
CA LYS A 2 20.90 -59.60 -4.84
C LYS A 2 21.44 -58.84 -6.07
N PHE A 3 22.38 -57.92 -6.05
CA PHE A 3 23.67 -57.82 -5.35
C PHE A 3 24.12 -56.36 -5.48
N LEU A 4 24.63 -55.75 -4.54
CA LEU A 4 25.86 -55.79 -3.79
C LEU A 4 26.93 -54.81 -4.35
N LYS A 5 27.29 -53.82 -3.51
CA LYS A 5 28.66 -53.48 -3.08
C LYS A 5 29.71 -53.23 -4.17
N THR A 6 30.64 -52.31 -4.11
CA THR A 6 31.62 -52.01 -3.09
C THR A 6 32.55 -50.89 -3.63
N VAL A 7 32.80 -49.81 -2.87
CA VAL A 7 34.09 -49.38 -2.30
C VAL A 7 35.31 -49.26 -3.23
N LEU A 8 35.96 -48.10 -3.26
CA LEU A 8 37.40 -47.90 -2.89
C LEU A 8 37.80 -46.43 -3.14
N THR A 9 37.97 -45.62 -2.19
CA THR A 9 39.14 -45.08 -1.44
C THR A 9 40.48 -45.19 -2.18
N LEU A 10 41.22 -44.08 -2.23
CA LEU A 10 42.66 -43.83 -2.05
C LEU A 10 43.02 -42.44 -2.60
N LEU A 11 43.36 -41.43 -1.81
CA LEU A 11 44.63 -41.11 -1.18
C LEU A 11 45.79 -40.92 -2.19
N PHE A 12 46.24 -39.67 -2.28
CA PHE A 12 47.67 -39.34 -2.30
C PHE A 12 47.88 -37.87 -1.83
N LEU A 13 48.53 -37.74 -0.91
CA LEU A 13 49.38 -37.03 -0.01
C LEU A 13 50.67 -36.49 -0.69
N ALA A 14 51.12 -35.39 -0.07
CA ALA A 14 52.50 -34.87 0.07
C ALA A 14 53.04 -34.01 -1.10
N SER A 15 53.77 -32.93 -0.88
CA SER A 15 54.80 -32.54 0.08
C SER A 15 55.02 -31.03 0.04
N ILE A 16 55.03 -30.27 1.09
CA ILE A 16 56.15 -29.84 1.96
C ILE A 16 57.40 -29.39 1.20
N VAL A 17 57.78 -28.12 1.28
CA VAL A 17 59.16 -27.70 1.68
C VAL A 17 59.09 -26.34 2.38
N LEU A 18 59.60 -26.32 3.60
CA LEU A 18 60.00 -25.19 4.42
C LEU A 18 61.28 -24.52 3.87
N THR A 19 61.43 -23.22 4.13
CA THR A 19 62.71 -22.73 4.63
C THR A 19 62.51 -21.56 5.56
N ALA A 20 63.21 -21.67 6.64
CA ALA A 20 63.21 -20.89 7.87
C ALA A 20 64.42 -19.92 7.90
N CYS A 21 64.47 -19.17 9.00
CA CYS A 21 65.56 -18.40 9.64
C CYS A 21 65.59 -16.91 9.28
N GLY A 22 65.69 -15.99 10.23
CA GLY A 22 66.06 -15.97 11.60
C GLY A 22 65.83 -14.59 12.19
N GLY A 23 65.54 -14.47 13.47
CA GLY A 23 65.64 -13.24 14.27
C GLY A 23 67.10 -13.00 14.72
N PRO A 24 67.43 -12.05 15.56
CA PRO A 24 66.71 -11.66 16.78
C PRO A 24 66.79 -10.14 17.24
N ALA A 25 66.06 -9.85 18.34
CA ALA A 25 66.35 -9.00 19.49
C ALA A 25 66.18 -7.46 19.43
N VAL A 26 65.17 -7.07 20.16
CA VAL A 26 65.02 -6.03 21.23
C VAL A 26 65.99 -4.85 21.23
N THR A 27 65.42 -3.62 21.22
CA THR A 27 65.76 -2.54 22.18
C THR A 27 64.63 -1.48 22.21
N GLU A 28 64.13 -1.19 23.41
CA GLU A 28 63.29 -0.02 23.73
C GLU A 28 64.05 1.28 23.51
N ALA A 29 63.34 2.30 23.01
CA ALA A 29 63.52 3.71 23.44
C ALA A 29 62.37 4.59 22.94
N ALA A 30 61.99 5.47 23.80
CA ALA A 30 60.88 6.36 23.91
C ALA A 30 60.70 7.43 22.82
N THR A 31 59.42 7.81 22.68
CA THR A 31 58.86 9.17 22.56
C THR A 31 59.34 10.05 21.43
N GLU A 32 58.43 10.34 20.48
CA GLU A 32 58.03 11.71 20.12
C GLU A 32 56.79 11.72 19.27
N ALA A 33 55.83 12.58 19.65
CA ALA A 33 54.60 12.81 18.96
C ALA A 33 54.86 13.54 17.62
N SER A 34 54.41 12.98 16.51
CA SER A 34 54.28 13.67 15.25
C SER A 34 52.86 13.48 14.74
N THR A 35 52.16 14.59 14.74
CA THR A 35 50.80 14.74 14.17
C THR A 35 50.96 14.66 12.66
N GLU A 36 50.58 13.53 12.08
CA GLU A 36 50.47 13.42 10.62
C GLU A 36 48.98 13.29 10.26
N ALA A 37 48.54 14.28 9.48
CA ALA A 37 47.18 14.44 8.99
C ALA A 37 46.78 13.20 8.19
N ALA A 38 45.73 12.54 8.65
CA ALA A 38 45.05 11.54 7.85
C ALA A 38 44.42 12.24 6.63
N ALA A 39 45.01 12.04 5.46
CA ALA A 39 44.38 12.36 4.19
C ALA A 39 43.16 11.46 4.03
N THR A 40 41.99 12.00 4.27
CA THR A 40 40.71 11.41 3.89
C THR A 40 40.68 11.33 2.37
N THR A 41 40.91 10.17 1.82
CA THR A 41 40.61 9.89 0.42
C THR A 41 39.09 9.96 0.31
N GLU A 42 38.58 11.12 -0.09
CA GLU A 42 37.23 11.21 -0.61
C GLU A 42 37.15 10.27 -1.82
N ALA A 43 36.46 9.15 -1.63
CA ALA A 43 36.02 8.35 -2.75
C ALA A 43 35.06 9.26 -3.54
N SER A 44 35.57 9.78 -4.65
CA SER A 44 34.77 10.44 -5.68
C SER A 44 33.71 9.42 -6.09
N ALA A 45 32.50 9.57 -5.58
CA ALA A 45 31.33 8.92 -6.14
C ALA A 45 31.27 9.45 -7.59
N THR A 46 31.67 8.62 -8.52
CA THR A 46 31.39 8.86 -9.94
C THR A 46 29.88 8.90 -10.00
N GLU A 47 29.29 10.08 -10.19
CA GLU A 47 27.91 10.20 -10.62
C GLU A 47 27.77 9.32 -11.85
N ALA A 48 27.12 8.20 -11.69
CA ALA A 48 26.67 7.40 -12.81
C ALA A 48 25.77 8.35 -13.61
N ALA A 49 26.23 8.72 -14.82
CA ALA A 49 25.40 9.48 -15.73
C ALA A 49 24.04 8.78 -15.79
N SER A 50 23.00 9.42 -15.28
CA SER A 50 21.66 8.89 -15.29
C SER A 50 21.32 8.66 -16.75
N ALA A 51 21.16 7.39 -17.15
CA ALA A 51 20.69 7.04 -18.48
C ALA A 51 19.30 7.66 -18.62
N SER A 52 19.19 8.73 -19.41
CA SER A 52 17.91 9.32 -19.78
C SER A 52 17.43 8.64 -21.05
N GLY A 53 16.12 8.35 -21.12
CA GLY A 53 15.48 7.70 -22.26
C GLY A 53 15.09 6.25 -21.99
N GLY A 54 14.46 5.64 -22.99
CA GLY A 54 13.99 4.26 -22.93
C GLY A 54 12.54 4.10 -22.49
N THR A 55 12.07 2.85 -22.58
CA THR A 55 10.70 2.48 -22.28
C THR A 55 10.66 1.47 -21.13
N VAL A 56 9.80 1.71 -20.16
CA VAL A 56 9.44 0.70 -19.13
C VAL A 56 8.13 0.03 -19.53
N ILE A 57 8.09 -1.29 -19.45
CA ILE A 57 6.89 -2.10 -19.67
C ILE A 57 6.47 -2.67 -18.32
N ILE A 58 5.26 -2.34 -17.89
CA ILE A 58 4.67 -2.81 -16.63
C ILE A 58 3.50 -3.72 -16.99
N GLY A 59 3.53 -4.95 -16.52
CA GLY A 59 2.43 -5.90 -16.68
C GLY A 59 1.38 -5.75 -15.58
N THR A 60 0.11 -5.96 -15.93
CA THR A 60 -1.00 -6.06 -14.97
C THR A 60 -2.08 -7.01 -15.52
N PRO A 61 -2.72 -7.85 -14.70
CA PRO A 61 -3.83 -8.68 -15.14
C PRO A 61 -5.16 -7.92 -15.21
N GLN A 62 -5.19 -6.66 -14.76
CA GLN A 62 -6.39 -5.82 -14.79
C GLN A 62 -6.24 -4.69 -15.79
N GLU A 63 -7.26 -4.49 -16.63
CA GLU A 63 -7.39 -3.30 -17.46
C GLU A 63 -8.18 -2.24 -16.69
N PRO A 64 -7.72 -0.96 -16.64
CA PRO A 64 -8.51 0.11 -16.07
C PRO A 64 -9.78 0.34 -16.88
N GLY A 65 -10.89 0.62 -16.22
CA GLY A 65 -12.18 0.93 -16.88
C GLY A 65 -12.19 2.31 -17.50
N MET A 66 -11.56 3.28 -16.82
CA MET A 66 -11.48 4.69 -17.21
C MET A 66 -10.32 5.41 -16.52
N MET A 67 -10.07 6.67 -16.90
CA MET A 67 -8.99 7.51 -16.34
C MET A 67 -9.51 8.68 -15.50
N ASN A 68 -10.80 8.76 -15.25
CA ASN A 68 -11.40 9.86 -14.49
C ASN A 68 -11.47 9.50 -13.00
N THR A 69 -10.63 10.14 -12.20
CA THR A 69 -10.54 9.94 -10.75
C THR A 69 -11.82 10.32 -9.98
N LEU A 70 -12.72 11.09 -10.57
CA LEU A 70 -14.01 11.41 -9.95
C LEU A 70 -15.04 10.28 -10.11
N LEU A 71 -14.86 9.38 -11.08
CA LEU A 71 -15.81 8.32 -11.42
C LEU A 71 -15.32 6.92 -11.04
N THR A 72 -14.13 6.78 -10.47
CA THR A 72 -13.57 5.47 -10.10
C THR A 72 -12.82 5.55 -8.78
N SER A 73 -12.80 4.41 -8.08
CA SER A 73 -12.04 4.22 -6.83
C SER A 73 -11.31 2.88 -6.83
N SER A 74 -11.03 2.32 -8.01
CA SER A 74 -10.34 1.05 -8.12
C SER A 74 -8.82 1.23 -8.11
N SER A 75 -8.10 0.32 -7.47
CA SER A 75 -6.65 0.41 -7.30
C SER A 75 -5.87 0.37 -8.62
N ILE A 76 -6.41 -0.24 -9.68
CA ILE A 76 -5.73 -0.25 -10.98
C ILE A 76 -5.83 1.12 -11.67
N GLU A 77 -6.99 1.80 -11.59
CA GLU A 77 -7.13 3.15 -12.09
C GLU A 77 -6.20 4.10 -11.33
N ASP A 78 -6.17 4.04 -10.00
CA ASP A 78 -5.27 4.85 -9.18
C ASP A 78 -3.79 4.63 -9.55
N ALA A 79 -3.38 3.38 -9.74
CA ALA A 79 -2.03 3.05 -10.16
C ALA A 79 -1.67 3.65 -11.53
N VAL A 80 -2.59 3.58 -12.49
CA VAL A 80 -2.36 4.14 -13.83
C VAL A 80 -2.44 5.67 -13.81
N VAL A 81 -3.40 6.25 -13.07
CA VAL A 81 -3.53 7.70 -12.92
C VAL A 81 -2.29 8.32 -12.29
N SER A 82 -1.60 7.63 -11.39
CA SER A 82 -0.35 8.12 -10.78
C SER A 82 0.75 8.47 -11.79
N LEU A 83 0.67 8.01 -13.04
CA LEU A 83 1.61 8.37 -14.10
C LEU A 83 1.38 9.79 -14.65
N PHE A 84 0.16 10.29 -14.58
CA PHE A 84 -0.22 11.57 -15.22
C PHE A 84 -1.01 12.51 -14.32
N GLY A 85 -1.73 11.99 -13.32
CA GLY A 85 -2.56 12.78 -12.41
C GLY A 85 -1.77 13.21 -11.18
N GLU A 86 -1.99 14.43 -10.73
CA GLU A 86 -1.42 14.98 -9.51
C GLU A 86 -2.48 15.72 -8.70
N GLY A 87 -2.20 15.85 -7.40
CA GLY A 87 -3.01 16.63 -6.47
C GLY A 87 -2.24 17.79 -5.86
N LEU A 88 -2.87 18.52 -4.97
CA LEU A 88 -2.22 19.64 -4.29
C LEU A 88 -1.12 19.16 -3.35
N VAL A 89 -1.38 18.05 -2.66
CA VAL A 89 -0.50 17.43 -1.65
C VAL A 89 -0.50 15.92 -1.86
N SER A 90 0.62 15.28 -1.65
CA SER A 90 0.77 13.82 -1.70
C SER A 90 1.41 13.30 -0.41
N VAL A 91 1.51 11.99 -0.28
CA VAL A 91 2.20 11.32 0.83
C VAL A 91 3.45 10.63 0.28
N ASN A 92 4.60 10.91 0.87
CA ASN A 92 5.86 10.30 0.48
C ASN A 92 6.03 8.89 1.06
N GLU A 93 7.10 8.20 0.71
CA GLU A 93 7.44 6.84 1.18
C GLU A 93 7.56 6.70 2.71
N LYS A 94 7.74 7.82 3.42
CA LYS A 94 7.80 7.85 4.90
C LYS A 94 6.44 8.10 5.55
N GLY A 95 5.37 8.26 4.76
CA GLY A 95 4.05 8.61 5.26
C GLY A 95 3.89 10.10 5.61
N GLU A 96 4.78 10.98 5.15
CA GLU A 96 4.75 12.42 5.39
C GLU A 96 4.04 13.13 4.24
N TYR A 97 3.21 14.12 4.57
CA TYR A 97 2.60 14.97 3.55
C TYR A 97 3.62 15.90 2.92
N VAL A 98 3.65 15.92 1.60
CA VAL A 98 4.54 16.78 0.79
C VAL A 98 3.73 17.56 -0.24
N PRO A 99 4.06 18.85 -0.49
CA PRO A 99 3.39 19.62 -1.51
C PRO A 99 3.78 19.12 -2.91
N VAL A 100 2.83 19.13 -3.86
CA VAL A 100 3.01 18.71 -5.26
C VAL A 100 2.59 19.81 -6.21
N LEU A 101 1.30 20.10 -6.36
CA LEU A 101 0.79 21.27 -7.10
C LEU A 101 0.66 22.50 -6.19
N ALA A 102 0.63 22.30 -4.89
CA ALA A 102 0.81 23.38 -3.93
C ALA A 102 2.29 23.74 -3.80
N LYS A 103 2.60 25.02 -3.60
CA LYS A 103 3.96 25.55 -3.39
C LYS A 103 4.54 25.12 -2.05
N GLU A 104 3.67 24.95 -1.06
CA GLU A 104 3.97 24.56 0.31
C GLU A 104 2.73 23.85 0.91
N LEU A 105 2.87 23.25 2.09
CA LEU A 105 1.69 22.74 2.80
C LEU A 105 0.76 23.90 3.14
N PRO A 106 -0.58 23.69 3.12
CA PRO A 106 -1.53 24.78 3.33
C PRO A 106 -1.42 25.39 4.74
N THR A 107 -1.75 26.66 4.82
CA THR A 107 -1.88 27.36 6.10
C THR A 107 -3.31 27.25 6.62
N VAL A 108 -3.45 27.21 7.94
CA VAL A 108 -4.72 27.10 8.63
C VAL A 108 -4.89 28.29 9.57
N SER A 109 -6.06 28.90 9.60
CA SER A 109 -6.38 30.00 10.53
C SER A 109 -6.35 29.54 12.00
N GLU A 110 -6.25 30.49 12.92
CA GLU A 110 -6.17 30.19 14.39
C GLU A 110 -7.40 29.42 14.91
N ASP A 111 -8.56 29.66 14.34
CA ASP A 111 -9.80 28.96 14.68
C ASP A 111 -9.96 27.60 13.96
N GLY A 112 -9.05 27.28 13.04
CA GLY A 112 -9.06 26.01 12.28
C GLY A 112 -10.09 25.96 11.15
N LEU A 113 -10.79 27.05 10.86
CA LEU A 113 -11.90 27.05 9.91
C LEU A 113 -11.51 27.46 8.49
N VAL A 114 -10.39 28.19 8.32
CA VAL A 114 -9.94 28.62 6.99
C VAL A 114 -8.65 27.93 6.63
N VAL A 115 -8.65 27.23 5.50
CA VAL A 115 -7.47 26.55 4.95
C VAL A 115 -7.10 27.20 3.64
N THR A 116 -5.85 27.63 3.49
CA THR A 116 -5.34 28.31 2.30
C THR A 116 -4.22 27.52 1.66
N TRP A 117 -4.40 27.13 0.39
CA TRP A 117 -3.35 26.56 -0.46
C TRP A 117 -2.80 27.63 -1.40
N LYS A 118 -1.49 27.70 -1.51
CA LYS A 118 -0.78 28.47 -2.55
C LYS A 118 -0.35 27.51 -3.63
N LEU A 119 -0.80 27.71 -4.85
CA LEU A 119 -0.49 26.87 -5.99
C LEU A 119 0.87 27.24 -6.60
N LEU A 120 1.51 26.29 -7.26
CA LEU A 120 2.66 26.55 -8.12
C LEU A 120 2.22 27.33 -9.36
N GLU A 121 2.98 28.38 -9.69
CA GLU A 121 2.73 29.18 -10.88
C GLU A 121 3.32 28.54 -12.13
N GLY A 122 2.64 28.66 -13.28
CA GLY A 122 3.14 28.19 -14.58
C GLY A 122 3.03 26.68 -14.79
N VAL A 123 2.35 25.96 -13.93
CA VAL A 123 2.00 24.56 -14.16
C VAL A 123 0.99 24.46 -15.30
N LYS A 124 1.19 23.48 -16.17
CA LYS A 124 0.30 23.24 -17.31
C LYS A 124 -0.25 21.81 -17.30
N TRP A 125 -1.45 21.70 -17.77
CA TRP A 125 -2.02 20.41 -18.16
C TRP A 125 -1.32 19.85 -19.41
N SER A 126 -1.46 18.57 -19.67
CA SER A 126 -0.82 17.90 -20.81
C SER A 126 -1.38 18.34 -22.18
N ASP A 127 -2.50 19.03 -22.20
CA ASP A 127 -3.05 19.70 -23.39
C ASP A 127 -2.49 21.12 -23.62
N GLY A 128 -1.67 21.63 -22.67
CA GLY A 128 -1.03 22.94 -22.70
C GLY A 128 -1.82 24.06 -22.03
N SER A 129 -3.03 23.82 -21.53
CA SER A 129 -3.79 24.79 -20.72
C SER A 129 -3.12 25.02 -19.36
N ASP A 130 -3.40 26.17 -18.73
CA ASP A 130 -2.81 26.53 -17.45
C ASP A 130 -3.58 25.87 -16.29
N PHE A 131 -2.85 25.36 -15.28
CA PHE A 131 -3.44 24.91 -14.04
C PHE A 131 -3.65 26.09 -13.08
N THR A 132 -4.86 26.27 -12.58
CA THR A 132 -5.24 27.39 -11.73
C THR A 132 -6.16 26.96 -10.57
N CYS A 133 -6.54 27.94 -9.74
CA CYS A 133 -7.54 27.73 -8.69
C CYS A 133 -8.91 27.31 -9.23
N ASP A 134 -9.26 27.70 -10.45
CA ASP A 134 -10.55 27.33 -11.08
C ASP A 134 -10.65 25.81 -11.27
N ASP A 135 -9.53 25.13 -11.63
CA ASP A 135 -9.48 23.66 -11.72
C ASP A 135 -9.70 22.99 -10.35
N VAL A 136 -9.13 23.57 -9.29
CA VAL A 136 -9.32 23.05 -7.91
C VAL A 136 -10.78 23.21 -7.49
N LYS A 137 -11.39 24.34 -7.81
CA LYS A 137 -12.81 24.59 -7.54
C LYS A 137 -13.69 23.63 -8.34
N PHE A 138 -13.41 23.45 -9.62
CA PHE A 138 -14.11 22.50 -10.49
C PHE A 138 -13.98 21.06 -9.97
N THR A 139 -12.80 20.68 -9.50
CA THR A 139 -12.56 19.36 -8.86
C THR A 139 -13.44 19.16 -7.64
N MET A 140 -13.59 20.17 -6.76
CA MET A 140 -14.50 20.12 -5.61
C MET A 140 -15.96 19.96 -6.08
N GLU A 141 -16.39 20.75 -7.04
CA GLU A 141 -17.75 20.68 -7.58
C GLU A 141 -18.02 19.29 -8.19
N GLY A 142 -17.03 18.71 -8.88
CA GLY A 142 -17.07 17.35 -9.40
C GLY A 142 -17.18 16.29 -8.31
N ALA A 143 -16.41 16.44 -7.24
CA ALA A 143 -16.44 15.51 -6.09
C ALA A 143 -17.79 15.56 -5.33
N LEU A 144 -18.51 16.68 -5.42
CA LEU A 144 -19.85 16.87 -4.84
C LEU A 144 -21.00 16.46 -5.78
N SER A 145 -20.70 16.13 -7.03
CA SER A 145 -21.70 15.66 -8.00
C SER A 145 -22.29 14.31 -7.58
N ASP A 146 -23.58 14.11 -7.88
CA ASP A 146 -24.25 12.82 -7.66
C ASP A 146 -23.68 11.68 -8.51
N LEU A 147 -22.92 11.98 -9.57
CA LEU A 147 -22.22 11.01 -10.41
C LEU A 147 -20.89 10.56 -9.80
N SER A 148 -20.33 11.32 -8.87
CA SER A 148 -19.01 11.05 -8.29
C SER A 148 -18.98 9.75 -7.48
N GLN A 149 -17.91 8.99 -7.65
CA GLN A 149 -17.59 7.79 -6.88
C GLN A 149 -16.61 8.07 -5.74
N VAL A 150 -16.02 9.28 -5.69
CA VAL A 150 -15.12 9.65 -4.59
C VAL A 150 -15.90 10.07 -3.36
N SER A 151 -15.26 9.91 -2.20
CA SER A 151 -15.86 10.35 -0.94
C SER A 151 -16.05 11.87 -0.93
N ALA A 152 -17.27 12.32 -0.76
CA ALA A 152 -17.60 13.73 -0.57
C ALA A 152 -17.28 14.24 0.85
N ALA A 153 -16.73 13.40 1.74
CA ALA A 153 -16.34 13.81 3.09
C ALA A 153 -15.27 14.91 3.04
N GLY A 154 -15.44 15.93 3.81
CA GLY A 154 -14.60 17.12 3.81
C GLY A 154 -14.96 18.13 2.72
N TYR A 155 -15.29 17.70 1.50
CA TYR A 155 -15.79 18.61 0.46
C TYR A 155 -17.15 19.19 0.82
N ARG A 156 -18.03 18.42 1.47
CA ARG A 156 -19.34 18.88 1.94
C ARG A 156 -19.24 19.85 3.12
N ASP A 157 -18.11 19.84 3.83
CA ASP A 157 -17.88 20.68 5.00
C ASP A 157 -17.30 22.05 4.61
N ILE A 158 -16.94 22.23 3.32
CA ILE A 158 -16.53 23.52 2.76
C ILE A 158 -17.77 24.36 2.48
N GLU A 159 -17.96 25.45 3.24
CA GLU A 159 -19.03 26.41 3.00
C GLU A 159 -18.74 27.32 1.79
N THR A 160 -17.48 27.76 1.64
CA THR A 160 -17.04 28.54 0.49
C THR A 160 -15.64 28.13 0.04
N LEU A 161 -15.44 28.08 -1.28
CA LEU A 161 -14.12 27.97 -1.89
C LEU A 161 -13.93 29.19 -2.80
N GLU A 162 -12.96 30.02 -2.48
CA GLU A 162 -12.68 31.28 -3.18
C GLU A 162 -11.31 31.24 -3.86
N CYS A 163 -11.23 31.85 -5.04
CA CYS A 163 -10.04 32.07 -5.83
C CYS A 163 -9.71 33.58 -5.85
N PRO A 164 -9.08 34.16 -4.82
CA PRO A 164 -8.76 35.59 -4.82
C PRO A 164 -7.77 36.01 -5.91
N ASP A 165 -7.00 35.06 -6.39
CA ASP A 165 -6.13 35.14 -7.56
C ASP A 165 -5.99 33.72 -8.17
N PRO A 166 -5.44 33.57 -9.40
CA PRO A 166 -5.36 32.25 -10.07
C PRO A 166 -4.56 31.18 -9.32
N TYR A 167 -3.75 31.55 -8.35
CA TYR A 167 -2.84 30.65 -7.64
C TYR A 167 -3.06 30.58 -6.13
N THR A 168 -4.21 31.04 -5.68
CA THR A 168 -4.60 30.98 -4.25
C THR A 168 -5.97 30.35 -4.12
N VAL A 169 -6.04 29.25 -3.38
CA VAL A 169 -7.28 28.56 -3.01
C VAL A 169 -7.56 28.82 -1.55
N VAL A 170 -8.72 29.39 -1.23
CA VAL A 170 -9.16 29.64 0.15
C VAL A 170 -10.45 28.86 0.40
N ALA A 171 -10.40 27.85 1.25
CA ALA A 171 -11.57 27.09 1.67
C ALA A 171 -11.96 27.48 3.10
N THR A 172 -13.22 27.88 3.29
CA THR A 172 -13.82 28.12 4.60
C THR A 172 -14.74 26.95 4.94
N PHE A 173 -14.52 26.35 6.10
CA PHE A 173 -15.28 25.20 6.60
C PHE A 173 -16.29 25.66 7.65
N GLY A 174 -17.45 25.00 7.71
CA GLY A 174 -18.46 25.24 8.74
C GLY A 174 -18.05 24.73 10.12
N GLU A 175 -17.17 23.72 10.14
CA GLU A 175 -16.54 23.19 11.35
C GLU A 175 -15.11 22.74 11.04
N VAL A 176 -14.29 22.54 12.09
CA VAL A 176 -12.89 22.12 11.91
C VAL A 176 -12.81 20.76 11.24
N TYR A 177 -12.24 20.70 10.05
CA TYR A 177 -11.99 19.47 9.30
C TYR A 177 -10.51 19.11 9.33
N ALA A 178 -10.11 18.29 10.30
CA ALA A 178 -8.70 17.93 10.50
C ALA A 178 -8.03 17.20 9.31
N PRO A 179 -8.72 16.35 8.50
CA PRO A 179 -8.10 15.67 7.37
C PRO A 179 -7.95 16.52 6.10
N TYR A 180 -7.95 17.85 6.17
CA TYR A 180 -7.89 18.76 4.99
C TYR A 180 -6.73 18.48 4.03
N LEU A 181 -5.61 17.92 4.48
CA LEU A 181 -4.48 17.54 3.62
C LEU A 181 -4.81 16.39 2.64
N ARG A 182 -5.91 15.67 2.86
CA ARG A 182 -6.37 14.60 1.97
C ARG A 182 -7.32 15.09 0.87
N LEU A 183 -7.76 16.34 0.95
CA LEU A 183 -8.56 16.95 -0.10
C LEU A 183 -7.67 17.26 -1.31
N PHE A 184 -8.27 17.22 -2.48
CA PHE A 184 -7.59 17.48 -3.75
C PHE A 184 -6.35 16.59 -3.98
N SER A 185 -6.45 15.31 -3.59
CA SER A 185 -5.40 14.31 -3.83
C SER A 185 -5.18 14.03 -5.32
N TYR A 186 -6.17 14.32 -6.14
CA TYR A 186 -6.11 14.47 -7.59
C TYR A 186 -6.91 15.69 -7.99
N THR A 187 -6.52 16.31 -9.11
CA THR A 187 -7.24 17.43 -9.71
C THR A 187 -7.65 17.10 -11.14
N VAL A 188 -8.75 17.68 -11.59
CA VAL A 188 -9.23 17.58 -12.98
C VAL A 188 -9.35 18.97 -13.58
N PRO A 189 -9.08 19.15 -14.90
CA PRO A 189 -9.17 20.48 -15.54
C PRO A 189 -10.63 20.95 -15.63
N ASP A 190 -10.86 22.23 -15.46
CA ASP A 190 -12.18 22.87 -15.62
C ASP A 190 -12.70 22.79 -17.05
N THR A 191 -11.81 22.52 -17.99
CA THR A 191 -12.12 22.28 -19.42
C THR A 191 -12.60 20.87 -19.73
N ALA A 192 -12.67 19.96 -18.74
CA ALA A 192 -13.04 18.55 -18.94
C ALA A 192 -14.46 18.37 -19.52
N GLY A 193 -15.40 19.25 -19.17
CA GLY A 193 -16.77 19.21 -19.64
C GLY A 193 -17.78 19.61 -18.57
N ALA A 194 -19.07 19.53 -18.90
CA ALA A 194 -20.12 19.80 -17.93
C ALA A 194 -20.22 18.66 -16.88
N LEU A 195 -20.43 19.00 -15.61
CA LEU A 195 -20.44 18.02 -14.52
C LEU A 195 -21.60 17.02 -14.61
N GLU A 196 -22.73 17.41 -15.19
CA GLU A 196 -23.88 16.54 -15.46
C GLU A 196 -23.58 15.46 -16.52
N ASP A 197 -22.57 15.68 -17.36
CA ASP A 197 -22.17 14.77 -18.44
C ASP A 197 -20.84 14.04 -18.13
N MET A 198 -20.41 13.98 -16.86
CA MET A 198 -19.10 13.48 -16.43
C MET A 198 -18.78 12.08 -16.97
N GLU A 199 -19.79 11.20 -17.06
CA GLU A 199 -19.63 9.84 -17.63
C GLU A 199 -19.25 9.84 -19.11
N SER A 200 -19.52 10.93 -19.84
CA SER A 200 -19.25 11.08 -21.27
C SER A 200 -18.02 11.94 -21.60
N TRP A 201 -17.28 12.40 -20.59
CA TRP A 201 -16.07 13.20 -20.81
C TRP A 201 -15.03 12.47 -21.64
N ASP A 202 -14.42 13.17 -22.58
CA ASP A 202 -13.35 12.62 -23.41
C ASP A 202 -12.17 12.16 -22.56
N MET A 203 -11.86 12.87 -21.48
CA MET A 203 -10.79 12.52 -20.55
C MET A 203 -10.98 11.18 -19.83
N ASN A 204 -12.15 10.58 -19.89
CA ASN A 204 -12.35 9.22 -19.36
C ASN A 204 -11.51 8.19 -20.11
N ARG A 205 -11.12 8.49 -21.34
CA ARG A 205 -10.28 7.64 -22.22
C ARG A 205 -9.01 8.35 -22.70
N ASN A 206 -9.05 9.66 -22.88
CA ASN A 206 -7.96 10.50 -23.35
C ASN A 206 -7.52 11.42 -22.21
N SER A 207 -6.83 10.85 -21.22
CA SER A 207 -6.53 11.51 -19.96
C SER A 207 -5.72 12.81 -20.15
N VAL A 208 -6.11 13.83 -19.41
CA VAL A 208 -5.38 15.09 -19.25
C VAL A 208 -4.88 15.19 -17.81
N GLY A 209 -3.60 15.47 -17.63
CA GLY A 209 -2.98 15.55 -16.30
C GLY A 209 -1.81 16.51 -16.27
N THR A 210 -1.37 16.87 -15.08
CA THR A 210 -0.21 17.75 -14.85
C THR A 210 1.09 16.97 -14.64
N GLY A 211 1.00 15.65 -14.51
CA GLY A 211 2.10 14.76 -14.17
C GLY A 211 3.11 14.51 -15.28
N PRO A 212 4.14 13.68 -15.01
CA PRO A 212 5.29 13.51 -15.90
C PRO A 212 5.00 12.82 -17.23
N PHE A 213 3.93 12.05 -17.31
CA PHE A 213 3.55 11.34 -18.53
C PHE A 213 2.15 11.75 -18.99
N MET A 214 1.84 11.46 -20.25
CA MET A 214 0.53 11.64 -20.85
C MET A 214 0.15 10.40 -21.66
N LEU A 215 -1.11 9.98 -21.62
CA LEU A 215 -1.61 8.87 -22.40
C LEU A 215 -1.57 9.22 -23.89
N THR A 216 -1.00 8.36 -24.71
CA THR A 216 -0.90 8.54 -26.16
C THR A 216 -1.61 7.44 -26.96
N GLU A 217 -1.82 6.27 -26.35
CA GLU A 217 -2.52 5.16 -26.97
C GLU A 217 -3.19 4.27 -25.92
N TRP A 218 -4.38 3.79 -26.19
CA TRP A 218 -5.09 2.79 -25.42
C TRP A 218 -5.71 1.75 -26.35
N VAL A 219 -5.10 0.58 -26.42
CA VAL A 219 -5.60 -0.58 -27.15
C VAL A 219 -6.27 -1.52 -26.15
N ALA A 220 -7.60 -1.55 -26.16
CA ALA A 220 -8.38 -2.32 -25.21
C ALA A 220 -8.00 -3.81 -25.21
N GLY A 221 -7.78 -4.38 -24.05
CA GLY A 221 -7.37 -5.76 -23.82
C GLY A 221 -5.90 -6.06 -24.18
N ASP A 222 -5.10 -5.07 -24.59
CA ASP A 222 -3.70 -5.26 -24.95
C ASP A 222 -2.76 -4.34 -24.15
N HIS A 223 -2.85 -3.02 -24.34
CA HIS A 223 -1.94 -2.11 -23.63
C HIS A 223 -2.41 -0.66 -23.61
N LEU A 224 -1.78 0.12 -22.71
CA LEU A 224 -1.81 1.57 -22.69
C LEU A 224 -0.38 2.08 -22.84
N THR A 225 -0.18 3.10 -23.68
CA THR A 225 1.13 3.76 -23.87
C THR A 225 1.08 5.17 -23.36
N PHE A 226 2.03 5.49 -22.49
CA PHE A 226 2.26 6.83 -21.96
C PHE A 226 3.59 7.36 -22.48
N SER A 227 3.62 8.59 -22.96
CA SER A 227 4.83 9.31 -23.38
C SER A 227 5.12 10.46 -22.43
N LYS A 228 6.35 11.00 -22.47
CA LYS A 228 6.68 12.22 -21.71
C LYS A 228 5.65 13.31 -21.96
N ASN A 229 5.18 13.93 -20.87
CA ASN A 229 4.41 15.16 -20.94
C ASN A 229 5.33 16.33 -21.32
N PRO A 230 5.18 16.97 -22.49
CA PRO A 230 6.06 18.07 -22.92
C PRO A 230 5.91 19.34 -22.06
N TYR A 231 4.84 19.42 -21.27
CA TYR A 231 4.55 20.54 -20.37
C TYR A 231 4.90 20.25 -18.92
N TYR A 232 5.53 19.07 -18.64
CA TYR A 232 5.87 18.74 -17.26
C TYR A 232 6.85 19.77 -16.67
N ARG A 233 6.51 20.25 -15.46
CA ARG A 233 7.16 21.39 -14.83
C ARG A 233 8.60 21.16 -14.39
N GLU A 234 9.00 19.88 -14.14
CA GLU A 234 10.35 19.58 -13.65
C GLU A 234 11.31 19.40 -14.83
N GLU A 235 12.29 20.32 -14.93
CA GLU A 235 13.29 20.28 -16.01
C GLU A 235 14.10 18.98 -15.98
N GLY A 236 14.26 18.35 -17.14
CA GLY A 236 14.99 17.09 -17.28
C GLY A 236 14.25 15.84 -16.83
N LYS A 237 13.03 15.96 -16.34
CA LYS A 237 12.15 14.83 -16.00
C LYS A 237 10.94 14.73 -16.94
N PRO A 238 10.33 13.56 -17.02
CA PRO A 238 10.80 12.27 -16.51
C PRO A 238 12.05 11.77 -17.25
N TYR A 239 12.83 10.88 -16.63
CA TYR A 239 14.01 10.30 -17.29
C TYR A 239 13.62 9.31 -18.41
N LEU A 240 12.55 8.54 -18.25
CA LEU A 240 12.04 7.60 -19.24
C LEU A 240 11.31 8.35 -20.38
N ASP A 241 11.42 7.85 -21.60
CA ASP A 241 10.70 8.39 -22.76
C ASP A 241 9.25 7.93 -22.78
N SER A 242 8.98 6.69 -22.33
CA SER A 242 7.63 6.13 -22.28
C SER A 242 7.46 5.06 -21.20
N VAL A 243 6.20 4.84 -20.83
CA VAL A 243 5.74 3.74 -19.99
C VAL A 243 4.63 3.01 -20.76
N ILE A 244 4.73 1.68 -20.83
CA ILE A 244 3.70 0.82 -21.42
C ILE A 244 3.09 0.00 -20.29
N ILE A 245 1.78 0.12 -20.10
CA ILE A 245 1.01 -0.77 -19.22
C ILE A 245 0.47 -1.90 -20.10
N LYS A 246 1.00 -3.10 -19.94
CA LYS A 246 0.62 -4.28 -20.72
C LYS A 246 -0.44 -5.08 -19.98
N ILE A 247 -1.59 -5.29 -20.61
CA ILE A 247 -2.67 -6.09 -20.04
C ILE A 247 -2.35 -7.58 -20.25
N LEU A 248 -2.36 -8.33 -19.17
CA LEU A 248 -1.94 -9.74 -19.15
C LEU A 248 -3.13 -10.66 -18.85
N PRO A 249 -3.16 -11.86 -19.42
CA PRO A 249 -4.23 -12.82 -19.16
C PRO A 249 -4.28 -13.31 -17.69
N SER A 250 -3.13 -13.33 -17.00
CA SER A 250 -3.05 -13.72 -15.59
C SER A 250 -1.74 -13.26 -14.95
N ARG A 251 -1.66 -13.35 -13.60
CA ARG A 251 -0.43 -13.08 -12.82
C ARG A 251 0.69 -14.07 -13.16
N GLU A 252 0.36 -15.33 -13.37
CA GLU A 252 1.32 -16.40 -13.71
C GLU A 252 2.03 -16.09 -15.03
N VAL A 253 1.28 -15.63 -16.05
CA VAL A 253 1.88 -15.15 -17.31
C VAL A 253 2.78 -13.95 -17.06
N GLY A 254 2.35 -13.02 -16.20
CA GLY A 254 3.16 -11.87 -15.79
C GLY A 254 4.49 -12.29 -15.14
N MET A 255 4.45 -13.24 -14.22
CA MET A 255 5.65 -13.77 -13.55
C MET A 255 6.63 -14.42 -14.55
N GLN A 256 6.12 -15.15 -15.55
CA GLN A 256 6.97 -15.72 -16.60
C GLN A 256 7.61 -14.63 -17.46
N LEU A 257 6.85 -13.62 -17.88
CA LEU A 257 7.35 -12.50 -18.68
C LEU A 257 8.37 -11.65 -17.90
N LEU A 258 8.18 -11.49 -16.60
CA LEU A 258 9.11 -10.82 -15.71
C LEU A 258 10.43 -11.62 -15.61
N GLY A 259 10.35 -12.94 -15.45
CA GLY A 259 11.51 -13.83 -15.41
C GLY A 259 12.30 -13.86 -16.72
N THR A 260 11.66 -13.68 -17.88
CA THR A 260 12.34 -13.59 -19.19
C THR A 260 12.81 -12.18 -19.54
N GLY A 261 12.40 -11.15 -18.78
CA GLY A 261 12.72 -9.75 -19.04
C GLY A 261 11.89 -9.11 -20.17
N GLU A 262 10.79 -9.75 -20.59
CA GLU A 262 9.86 -9.19 -21.58
C GLU A 262 9.01 -8.06 -21.00
N ILE A 263 8.80 -8.05 -19.67
CA ILE A 263 8.30 -6.91 -18.90
C ILE A 263 9.31 -6.55 -17.82
N HIS A 264 9.29 -5.29 -17.38
CA HIS A 264 10.27 -4.75 -16.43
C HIS A 264 9.71 -4.67 -15.00
N ALA A 265 8.38 -4.65 -14.87
CA ALA A 265 7.68 -4.68 -13.59
C ALA A 265 6.33 -5.40 -13.73
N LEU A 266 5.80 -5.87 -12.64
CA LEU A 266 4.48 -6.52 -12.57
C LEU A 266 3.71 -5.91 -11.39
N TRP A 267 2.52 -5.41 -11.66
CA TRP A 267 1.57 -4.90 -10.65
C TRP A 267 0.54 -5.95 -10.26
N ASP A 268 -0.18 -5.68 -9.19
CA ASP A 268 -1.30 -6.48 -8.70
C ASP A 268 -0.88 -7.90 -8.27
N LEU A 269 0.23 -7.98 -7.53
CA LEU A 269 0.65 -9.21 -6.85
C LEU A 269 -0.08 -9.36 -5.51
N THR A 270 -0.22 -10.61 -5.10
CA THR A 270 -0.80 -10.97 -3.80
C THR A 270 0.19 -11.81 -3.00
N GLU A 271 -0.09 -12.02 -1.74
CA GLU A 271 0.71 -12.85 -0.84
C GLU A 271 0.90 -14.28 -1.37
N ALA A 272 -0.07 -14.81 -2.12
CA ALA A 272 0.03 -16.12 -2.76
C ALA A 272 1.19 -16.22 -3.76
N ASN A 273 1.69 -15.09 -4.26
CA ASN A 273 2.79 -15.05 -5.23
C ASN A 273 4.19 -15.09 -4.56
N PHE A 274 4.31 -14.95 -3.24
CA PHE A 274 5.61 -14.93 -2.55
C PHE A 274 6.52 -16.11 -2.86
N PRO A 275 6.07 -17.38 -2.87
CA PRO A 275 6.97 -18.50 -3.18
C PRO A 275 7.59 -18.41 -4.57
N GLU A 276 6.82 -17.95 -5.56
CA GLU A 276 7.29 -17.78 -6.93
C GLU A 276 8.22 -16.59 -7.07
N LEU A 277 7.92 -15.47 -6.40
CA LEU A 277 8.80 -14.29 -6.34
C LEU A 277 10.17 -14.64 -5.74
N GLN A 278 10.22 -15.40 -4.66
CA GLN A 278 11.48 -15.86 -4.06
C GLN A 278 12.31 -16.71 -5.06
N GLN A 279 11.65 -17.50 -5.89
CA GLN A 279 12.34 -18.24 -6.95
C GLN A 279 12.93 -17.30 -8.00
N LEU A 280 12.18 -16.25 -8.40
CA LEU A 280 12.62 -15.27 -9.39
C LEU A 280 13.76 -14.37 -8.87
N GLU A 281 13.90 -14.16 -7.57
CA GLU A 281 15.04 -13.43 -7.00
C GLU A 281 16.39 -14.04 -7.41
N SER A 282 16.46 -15.35 -7.50
CA SER A 282 17.65 -16.05 -7.98
C SER A 282 18.01 -15.74 -9.44
N GLN A 283 17.07 -15.18 -10.20
CA GLN A 283 17.20 -14.78 -11.61
C GLN A 283 17.42 -13.26 -11.77
N GLY A 284 17.58 -12.52 -10.65
CA GLY A 284 17.83 -11.08 -10.66
C GLY A 284 16.57 -10.22 -10.62
N VAL A 285 15.39 -10.79 -10.42
CA VAL A 285 14.16 -10.05 -10.12
C VAL A 285 14.20 -9.61 -8.66
N SER A 286 13.79 -8.39 -8.37
CA SER A 286 13.58 -7.92 -7.00
C SER A 286 12.10 -7.61 -6.80
N PHE A 287 11.60 -7.79 -5.58
CA PHE A 287 10.27 -7.33 -5.21
C PHE A 287 10.34 -6.44 -3.97
N VAL A 288 9.39 -5.53 -3.88
CA VAL A 288 9.22 -4.65 -2.72
C VAL A 288 7.91 -5.03 -2.04
N SER A 289 8.01 -5.40 -0.77
CA SER A 289 6.85 -5.57 0.11
C SER A 289 6.77 -4.36 1.03
N THR A 290 5.67 -3.64 0.99
CA THR A 290 5.42 -2.48 1.84
C THR A 290 4.28 -2.77 2.80
N VAL A 291 4.47 -2.40 4.06
CA VAL A 291 3.37 -2.43 5.04
C VAL A 291 2.48 -1.24 4.77
N THR A 292 1.25 -1.51 4.36
CA THR A 292 0.22 -0.48 4.16
C THR A 292 -0.56 -0.22 5.45
N GLY A 293 -1.45 0.76 5.45
CA GLY A 293 -2.42 0.96 6.54
C GLY A 293 -3.59 -0.02 6.51
N GLU A 294 -3.64 -0.91 5.53
CA GLU A 294 -4.68 -1.92 5.41
C GLU A 294 -4.48 -3.07 6.39
N ASN A 295 -5.59 -3.56 6.94
CA ASN A 295 -5.60 -4.66 7.89
C ASN A 295 -6.61 -5.72 7.46
N GLU A 296 -6.22 -6.97 7.50
CA GLU A 296 -7.17 -8.07 7.60
C GLU A 296 -7.61 -8.20 9.06
N LEU A 297 -8.91 -8.22 9.28
CA LEU A 297 -9.47 -8.24 10.63
C LEU A 297 -10.73 -9.12 10.71
N LEU A 298 -10.97 -9.67 11.88
CA LEU A 298 -12.20 -10.37 12.22
C LEU A 298 -13.14 -9.39 12.93
N SER A 299 -14.18 -8.94 12.23
CA SER A 299 -15.23 -8.09 12.80
C SER A 299 -16.24 -8.92 13.58
N LEU A 300 -16.50 -8.54 14.82
CA LEU A 300 -17.44 -9.22 15.68
C LEU A 300 -18.78 -8.48 15.72
N ASN A 301 -19.85 -9.14 15.40
CA ASN A 301 -21.20 -8.59 15.51
C ASN A 301 -21.71 -8.72 16.96
N PHE A 302 -21.96 -7.60 17.63
CA PHE A 302 -22.43 -7.56 19.02
C PHE A 302 -23.97 -7.60 19.13
N GLY A 303 -24.69 -7.30 18.07
CA GLY A 303 -26.14 -7.38 18.02
C GLY A 303 -26.64 -8.77 17.65
N ALA A 304 -27.80 -9.15 18.10
CA ALA A 304 -28.48 -10.34 17.58
C ALA A 304 -28.75 -10.16 16.09
N ASN A 305 -28.51 -11.20 15.31
CA ASN A 305 -28.75 -11.20 13.87
C ASN A 305 -29.70 -12.35 13.53
N ASP A 306 -30.93 -12.01 13.20
CA ASP A 306 -31.97 -12.96 12.73
C ASP A 306 -31.98 -13.08 11.19
N GLY A 307 -30.99 -12.45 10.50
CA GLY A 307 -30.86 -12.47 9.04
C GLY A 307 -31.56 -11.31 8.33
N THR A 308 -32.18 -10.38 9.04
CA THR A 308 -32.85 -9.21 8.42
C THR A 308 -32.03 -7.93 8.43
N ALA A 309 -31.50 -7.55 9.58
CA ALA A 309 -30.55 -6.45 9.75
C ALA A 309 -29.82 -6.61 11.08
N PRO A 310 -28.61 -6.03 11.26
CA PRO A 310 -27.96 -6.01 12.56
C PRO A 310 -28.88 -5.28 13.57
N ALA A 311 -29.25 -5.98 14.63
CA ALA A 311 -30.00 -5.36 15.70
C ALA A 311 -29.10 -4.43 16.54
N ASP A 312 -29.67 -3.37 17.10
CA ASP A 312 -28.99 -2.56 18.10
C ASP A 312 -28.57 -3.45 19.29
N PRO A 313 -27.27 -3.60 19.57
CA PRO A 313 -26.78 -4.47 20.63
C PRO A 313 -27.26 -4.05 22.04
N SER A 314 -27.72 -2.80 22.23
CA SER A 314 -28.28 -2.34 23.50
C SER A 314 -29.68 -2.89 23.77
N THR A 315 -30.42 -3.23 22.72
CA THR A 315 -31.82 -3.73 22.80
C THR A 315 -31.93 -5.22 22.47
N ALA A 316 -31.05 -5.72 21.60
CA ALA A 316 -30.98 -7.13 21.19
C ALA A 316 -29.51 -7.58 21.11
N PRO A 317 -28.87 -7.88 22.25
CA PRO A 317 -27.47 -8.30 22.28
C PRO A 317 -27.28 -9.70 21.68
N HIS A 318 -26.15 -9.89 20.97
CA HIS A 318 -25.77 -11.21 20.46
C HIS A 318 -25.53 -12.17 21.64
N PRO A 319 -26.14 -13.35 21.68
CA PRO A 319 -26.14 -14.22 22.85
C PRO A 319 -24.75 -14.72 23.27
N ILE A 320 -23.78 -14.70 22.38
CA ILE A 320 -22.40 -15.15 22.62
C ILE A 320 -21.45 -13.95 22.62
N LEU A 321 -21.40 -13.17 21.51
CA LEU A 321 -20.39 -12.15 21.27
C LEU A 321 -20.60 -10.83 22.05
N TYR A 322 -21.76 -10.63 22.68
CA TYR A 322 -21.99 -9.46 23.52
C TYR A 322 -21.21 -9.53 24.84
N ASP A 323 -20.88 -10.73 25.30
CA ASP A 323 -20.05 -10.93 26.49
C ASP A 323 -18.58 -10.55 26.21
N LEU A 324 -18.07 -9.59 26.98
CA LEU A 324 -16.69 -9.12 26.84
C LEU A 324 -15.67 -10.23 27.06
N LYS A 325 -15.90 -11.15 28.01
CA LYS A 325 -14.97 -12.24 28.30
C LYS A 325 -14.88 -13.23 27.14
N VAL A 326 -15.98 -13.45 26.41
CA VAL A 326 -15.97 -14.28 25.20
C VAL A 326 -15.09 -13.62 24.13
N ARG A 327 -15.22 -12.31 23.89
CA ARG A 327 -14.38 -11.61 22.91
C ARG A 327 -12.90 -11.61 23.32
N GLN A 328 -12.61 -11.45 24.61
CA GLN A 328 -11.25 -11.59 25.13
C GLN A 328 -10.71 -13.02 24.99
N ALA A 329 -11.54 -14.03 25.21
CA ALA A 329 -11.18 -15.43 24.99
C ALA A 329 -10.81 -15.67 23.52
N LEU A 330 -11.58 -15.16 22.55
CA LEU A 330 -11.26 -15.28 21.13
C LEU A 330 -9.90 -14.65 20.80
N GLN A 331 -9.54 -13.52 21.45
CA GLN A 331 -8.22 -12.90 21.27
C GLN A 331 -7.07 -13.82 21.70
N TYR A 332 -7.26 -14.62 22.76
CA TYR A 332 -6.26 -15.61 23.22
C TYR A 332 -6.33 -16.93 22.46
N ALA A 333 -7.48 -17.29 21.89
CA ALA A 333 -7.66 -18.56 21.19
C ALA A 333 -7.13 -18.54 19.75
N ILE A 334 -6.94 -17.36 19.15
CA ILE A 334 -6.46 -17.22 17.76
C ILE A 334 -4.95 -16.98 17.77
N ASP A 335 -4.19 -17.92 17.20
CA ASP A 335 -2.76 -17.76 16.92
C ASP A 335 -2.57 -16.97 15.63
N LYS A 336 -2.46 -15.65 15.78
CA LYS A 336 -2.27 -14.74 14.64
C LYS A 336 -0.93 -14.96 13.93
N GLN A 337 0.11 -15.35 14.68
CA GLN A 337 1.42 -15.62 14.09
C GLN A 337 1.38 -16.87 13.22
N GLN A 338 0.67 -17.91 13.63
CA GLN A 338 0.47 -19.10 12.80
C GLN A 338 -0.23 -18.77 11.47
N ILE A 339 -1.21 -17.86 11.47
CA ILE A 339 -1.86 -17.40 10.24
C ILE A 339 -0.86 -16.66 9.34
N VAL A 340 -0.07 -15.74 9.91
CA VAL A 340 0.96 -15.00 9.18
C VAL A 340 1.98 -15.95 8.56
N ASP A 341 2.47 -16.92 9.32
CA ASP A 341 3.51 -17.85 8.85
C ASP A 341 2.97 -18.81 7.78
N ALA A 342 1.75 -19.33 7.97
CA ALA A 342 1.18 -20.34 7.10
C ALA A 342 0.60 -19.77 5.79
N LEU A 343 -0.05 -18.61 5.84
CA LEU A 343 -0.79 -18.04 4.70
C LEU A 343 -0.10 -16.83 4.08
N LEU A 344 0.72 -16.11 4.84
CA LEU A 344 1.36 -14.87 4.42
C LEU A 344 2.90 -14.98 4.39
N TYR A 345 3.41 -16.22 4.56
CA TYR A 345 4.83 -16.58 4.46
C TYR A 345 5.75 -15.73 5.35
N GLY A 346 5.25 -15.22 6.48
CA GLY A 346 6.01 -14.36 7.39
C GLY A 346 6.30 -12.94 6.88
N ASN A 347 5.71 -12.52 5.75
CA ASN A 347 6.01 -11.23 5.12
C ASN A 347 5.18 -10.05 5.63
N VAL A 348 4.28 -10.28 6.58
CA VAL A 348 3.47 -9.25 7.22
C VAL A 348 3.57 -9.37 8.74
N ASN A 349 3.11 -8.35 9.45
CA ASN A 349 3.11 -8.35 10.91
C ASN A 349 1.73 -8.74 11.46
N ALA A 350 1.70 -9.70 12.37
CA ALA A 350 0.54 -9.88 13.22
C ALA A 350 0.29 -8.61 14.05
N GLY A 351 -0.95 -8.16 14.17
CA GLY A 351 -1.29 -6.90 14.83
C GLY A 351 -2.51 -6.96 15.74
N ASN A 352 -2.64 -5.94 16.58
CA ASN A 352 -3.79 -5.67 17.43
C ASN A 352 -4.30 -4.24 17.32
N SER A 353 -3.92 -3.52 16.28
CA SER A 353 -4.31 -2.12 16.08
C SER A 353 -5.08 -1.96 14.78
N ALA A 354 -6.14 -1.15 14.81
CA ALA A 354 -6.84 -0.74 13.61
C ALA A 354 -6.04 0.28 12.77
N VAL A 355 -5.05 0.93 13.39
CA VAL A 355 -4.15 1.89 12.73
C VAL A 355 -2.71 1.48 13.03
N PRO A 356 -2.14 0.54 12.25
CA PRO A 356 -0.83 -0.03 12.54
C PRO A 356 0.34 0.86 12.15
N VAL A 357 0.18 1.73 11.16
CA VAL A 357 1.25 2.57 10.59
C VAL A 357 0.77 4.00 10.35
N GLY A 358 1.70 4.91 10.07
CA GLY A 358 1.44 6.32 9.77
C GLY A 358 1.45 7.22 11.00
N THR A 359 1.14 8.50 10.77
CA THR A 359 1.21 9.55 11.81
C THR A 359 0.31 9.30 13.00
N PHE A 360 -0.83 8.63 12.81
CA PHE A 360 -1.79 8.27 13.85
C PHE A 360 -1.68 6.82 14.31
N ALA A 361 -0.56 6.17 13.99
CA ALA A 361 -0.36 4.78 14.40
C ALA A 361 -0.48 4.63 15.91
N CYS A 362 -1.27 3.64 16.32
CA CYS A 362 -1.42 3.24 17.71
C CYS A 362 -1.10 1.76 17.85
N PRO A 363 0.19 1.38 17.71
CA PRO A 363 0.58 -0.01 17.77
C PRO A 363 0.29 -0.58 19.16
N GLN A 364 -0.43 -1.69 19.19
CA GLN A 364 -0.69 -2.44 20.41
C GLN A 364 0.10 -3.75 20.38
N PRO A 365 0.57 -4.25 21.53
CA PRO A 365 1.18 -5.56 21.57
C PRO A 365 0.24 -6.63 21.00
N VAL A 366 0.79 -7.55 20.21
CA VAL A 366 0.03 -8.69 19.72
C VAL A 366 -0.44 -9.50 20.93
N SER A 367 -1.71 -9.91 20.94
CA SER A 367 -2.25 -10.76 22.00
C SER A 367 -1.46 -12.07 22.04
N GLU A 368 -1.06 -12.50 23.23
CA GLU A 368 -0.48 -13.81 23.45
C GLU A 368 -1.49 -14.89 23.04
N PHE A 369 -1.04 -15.88 22.27
CA PHE A 369 -1.82 -17.08 22.05
C PHE A 369 -1.79 -17.96 23.29
N SER A 370 -2.94 -18.29 23.87
CA SER A 370 -3.05 -19.11 25.07
C SER A 370 -4.44 -19.73 25.23
N LEU A 371 -4.56 -20.97 24.87
CA LEU A 371 -5.81 -21.73 25.07
C LEU A 371 -6.18 -21.85 26.55
N GLU A 372 -5.21 -21.86 27.46
CA GLU A 372 -5.45 -21.88 28.90
C GLU A 372 -6.20 -20.61 29.34
N LYS A 373 -5.70 -19.42 28.95
CA LYS A 373 -6.34 -18.14 29.26
C LYS A 373 -7.70 -18.00 28.58
N ALA A 374 -7.82 -18.45 27.33
CA ALA A 374 -9.09 -18.45 26.61
C ALA A 374 -10.13 -19.28 27.35
N ASN A 375 -9.80 -20.51 27.73
CA ASN A 375 -10.70 -21.40 28.45
C ASN A 375 -11.07 -20.85 29.84
N ALA A 376 -10.09 -20.29 30.58
CA ALA A 376 -10.38 -19.67 31.88
C ALA A 376 -11.40 -18.51 31.77
N LEU A 377 -11.28 -17.65 30.76
CA LEU A 377 -12.24 -16.57 30.51
C LEU A 377 -13.62 -17.09 30.17
N LEU A 378 -13.71 -18.16 29.37
CA LEU A 378 -15.00 -18.79 29.03
C LEU A 378 -15.64 -19.44 30.26
N ASP A 379 -14.84 -20.10 31.12
CA ASP A 379 -15.31 -20.66 32.39
C ASP A 379 -15.82 -19.55 33.33
N GLU A 380 -15.06 -18.47 33.49
CA GLU A 380 -15.48 -17.28 34.26
C GLU A 380 -16.74 -16.61 33.70
N ALA A 381 -16.95 -16.68 32.38
CA ALA A 381 -18.16 -16.19 31.74
C ALA A 381 -19.37 -17.15 31.89
N GLY A 382 -19.15 -18.33 32.48
CA GLY A 382 -20.20 -19.34 32.71
C GLY A 382 -20.45 -20.28 31.52
N TRP A 383 -19.56 -20.33 30.54
CA TRP A 383 -19.63 -21.22 29.39
C TRP A 383 -19.00 -22.58 29.74
N THR A 384 -19.81 -23.57 30.04
CA THR A 384 -19.34 -24.92 30.44
C THR A 384 -19.20 -25.85 29.24
N VAL A 385 -18.19 -26.72 29.27
CA VAL A 385 -17.97 -27.70 28.20
C VAL A 385 -19.04 -28.79 28.23
N GLY A 386 -19.77 -28.95 27.14
CA GLY A 386 -20.77 -30.01 26.96
C GLY A 386 -20.15 -31.41 26.72
N ALA A 387 -20.97 -32.43 26.69
CA ALA A 387 -20.54 -33.82 26.50
C ALA A 387 -19.86 -34.07 25.13
N ASP A 388 -20.13 -33.24 24.15
CA ASP A 388 -19.56 -33.27 22.81
C ASP A 388 -18.37 -32.33 22.60
N GLY A 389 -17.90 -31.68 23.68
CA GLY A 389 -16.79 -30.75 23.64
C GLY A 389 -17.16 -29.30 23.32
N ILE A 390 -18.42 -29.05 22.91
CA ILE A 390 -18.87 -27.69 22.63
C ILE A 390 -19.36 -27.02 23.91
N ARG A 391 -18.98 -25.79 24.13
CA ARG A 391 -19.40 -25.02 25.31
C ARG A 391 -20.86 -24.56 25.19
N GLU A 392 -21.53 -24.52 26.32
CA GLU A 392 -22.92 -24.06 26.43
C GLU A 392 -23.14 -23.22 27.70
N LYS A 393 -24.11 -22.30 27.64
CA LYS A 393 -24.53 -21.44 28.74
C LYS A 393 -26.01 -21.11 28.59
N ASP A 394 -26.79 -21.30 29.65
CA ASP A 394 -28.22 -20.96 29.70
C ASP A 394 -29.03 -21.57 28.53
N GLY A 395 -28.65 -22.76 28.08
CA GLY A 395 -29.28 -23.46 26.95
C GLY A 395 -28.85 -22.98 25.58
N VAL A 396 -27.93 -22.00 25.51
CA VAL A 396 -27.31 -21.54 24.25
C VAL A 396 -26.03 -22.31 24.03
N ARG A 397 -25.92 -22.96 22.87
CA ARG A 397 -24.71 -23.65 22.42
C ARG A 397 -23.76 -22.63 21.79
N MET A 398 -22.49 -22.72 22.11
CA MET A 398 -21.46 -21.81 21.53
C MET A 398 -21.16 -22.22 20.09
N SER A 399 -21.90 -21.60 19.16
CA SER A 399 -21.73 -21.78 17.73
C SER A 399 -21.73 -20.43 17.05
N LEU A 400 -20.67 -20.13 16.33
CA LEU A 400 -20.46 -18.87 15.61
C LEU A 400 -20.41 -19.16 14.11
N LYS A 401 -20.87 -18.21 13.32
CA LYS A 401 -20.75 -18.24 11.87
C LYS A 401 -19.75 -17.17 11.45
N ILE A 402 -18.74 -17.58 10.69
CA ILE A 402 -17.80 -16.67 10.01
C ILE A 402 -18.30 -16.51 8.56
N ALA A 403 -18.16 -15.33 8.02
CA ALA A 403 -18.45 -15.04 6.62
C ALA A 403 -17.35 -14.13 6.05
N THR A 404 -16.99 -14.37 4.81
CA THR A 404 -15.99 -13.59 4.09
C THR A 404 -16.40 -13.30 2.64
N THR A 405 -15.56 -12.54 1.92
CA THR A 405 -15.76 -12.23 0.51
C THR A 405 -15.48 -13.48 -0.34
N THR A 406 -16.48 -13.94 -1.06
CA THR A 406 -16.37 -15.10 -1.97
C THR A 406 -15.31 -14.84 -3.04
N GLY A 407 -14.45 -15.84 -3.30
CA GLY A 407 -13.40 -15.78 -4.30
C GLY A 407 -12.10 -15.13 -3.81
N ASN A 408 -12.05 -14.59 -2.58
CA ASN A 408 -10.81 -14.20 -1.95
C ASN A 408 -10.16 -15.42 -1.28
N GLN A 409 -9.20 -16.04 -1.96
CA GLN A 409 -8.57 -17.27 -1.53
C GLN A 409 -7.90 -17.17 -0.16
N LEU A 410 -7.21 -16.05 0.13
CA LEU A 410 -6.56 -15.83 1.42
C LEU A 410 -7.59 -15.84 2.56
N ARG A 411 -8.70 -15.13 2.40
CA ARG A 411 -9.77 -15.05 3.41
C ARG A 411 -10.46 -16.38 3.59
N GLU A 412 -10.73 -17.11 2.51
CA GLU A 412 -11.32 -18.45 2.56
C GLU A 412 -10.41 -19.45 3.30
N GLN A 413 -9.09 -19.39 3.09
CA GLN A 413 -8.12 -20.19 3.83
C GLN A 413 -8.02 -19.75 5.29
N THR A 414 -8.08 -18.47 5.57
CA THR A 414 -8.08 -17.93 6.94
C THR A 414 -9.30 -18.42 7.71
N GLU A 415 -10.49 -18.46 7.09
CA GLU A 415 -11.70 -19.05 7.73
C GLU A 415 -11.48 -20.51 8.13
N GLN A 416 -10.85 -21.32 7.27
CA GLN A 416 -10.55 -22.73 7.57
C GLN A 416 -9.60 -22.85 8.76
N VAL A 417 -8.54 -22.05 8.79
CA VAL A 417 -7.59 -22.03 9.91
C VAL A 417 -8.26 -21.58 11.21
N LEU A 418 -9.11 -20.56 11.15
CA LEU A 418 -9.87 -20.10 12.32
C LEU A 418 -10.87 -21.16 12.81
N ALA A 419 -11.51 -21.89 11.90
CA ALA A 419 -12.42 -22.99 12.27
C ALA A 419 -11.69 -24.18 12.93
N GLU A 420 -10.40 -24.37 12.63
CA GLU A 420 -9.57 -25.38 13.30
C GLU A 420 -9.08 -24.94 14.68
N MET A 421 -8.88 -23.63 14.87
CA MET A 421 -8.41 -23.06 16.15
C MET A 421 -9.52 -22.93 17.20
N LEU A 422 -10.77 -22.73 16.78
CA LEU A 422 -11.91 -22.40 17.63
C LEU A 422 -12.88 -23.55 17.81
#